data_dfd7160e44f8897ab8835c342ff9ef7b
#
_entry.id   dfd7160e44f8897ab8835c342ff9ef7b
#
_cell.length_a   1.000
_cell.length_b   1.000
_cell.length_c   1.000
_cell.angle_alpha   90.00
_cell.angle_beta   90.00
_cell.angle_gamma   90.00
#
_symmetry.space_group_name_H-M   'P 1'
#
loop_
_entity.id
_entity.type
_entity.pdbx_description
1 polymer ?
#
loop_
_entity_poly.entity_id
_entity_poly.type
_entity_poly.pdbx_seq_one_letter_code
_entity_poly.pdbx_strand_id
1 'polypeptide(L)'
;MRLVLKQPTVLPGFGLTLGFSLFYLSLIVLIPLSGLFVKTSTLSGEQFWTLFTDPRAIASYQLSFGASLLGALINGLFGSIIAWVLVRYRFPGRSLIDALVDLPFALPTAVAGITLTAIYASNGWIGRYLEPFGIKVAFTPLGVLVALTFIGLPFVVRTVQPVLQDLDKEVEEAATTLGANRWQTFRAVIVPELWPALLTGIAMAFARAACCWAAAFVLLLVISWFSGSI
;
A
#
# COMPACT_ATOMS: atom_id res chain seq x y z
N MET A 1 -27.38 -26.13 24.72
CA MET A 1 -26.67 -24.92 24.24
C MET A 1 -27.31 -24.48 22.91
N ARG A 2 -28.25 -23.52 22.94
CA ARG A 2 -28.91 -23.02 21.72
C ARG A 2 -27.99 -21.98 21.07
N LEU A 3 -27.43 -22.33 19.91
CA LEU A 3 -26.72 -21.38 19.07
C LEU A 3 -27.74 -20.34 18.56
N VAL A 4 -27.75 -19.15 19.16
CA VAL A 4 -28.53 -18.02 18.67
C VAL A 4 -27.75 -17.44 17.47
N LEU A 5 -28.02 -17.97 16.28
CA LEU A 5 -27.39 -17.58 15.02
C LEU A 5 -27.92 -16.26 14.45
N LYS A 6 -28.90 -15.64 15.09
CA LYS A 6 -29.53 -14.41 14.58
C LYS A 6 -29.80 -13.42 15.71
N GLN A 7 -29.02 -12.37 15.79
CA GLN A 7 -29.40 -11.19 16.56
C GLN A 7 -30.46 -10.39 15.75
N PRO A 8 -31.49 -9.82 16.42
CA PRO A 8 -32.48 -9.00 15.74
C PRO A 8 -31.79 -7.76 15.16
N THR A 9 -31.73 -7.66 13.85
CA THR A 9 -31.20 -6.48 13.13
C THR A 9 -32.34 -5.46 12.99
N VAL A 10 -32.06 -4.23 13.35
CA VAL A 10 -32.99 -3.08 13.30
C VAL A 10 -33.33 -2.66 11.86
N LEU A 11 -32.57 -3.14 10.88
CA LEU A 11 -32.72 -2.77 9.46
C LEU A 11 -33.63 -3.76 8.73
N PRO A 12 -34.84 -3.33 8.25
CA PRO A 12 -35.69 -4.18 7.42
C PRO A 12 -34.98 -4.46 6.09
N GLY A 13 -34.94 -5.73 5.67
CA GLY A 13 -34.30 -6.13 4.42
C GLY A 13 -32.81 -6.49 4.49
N PHE A 14 -32.16 -6.37 5.66
CA PHE A 14 -30.73 -6.66 5.83
C PHE A 14 -30.33 -8.07 5.32
N GLY A 15 -31.15 -9.08 5.58
CA GLY A 15 -30.88 -10.46 5.12
C GLY A 15 -30.89 -10.59 3.60
N LEU A 16 -31.76 -9.86 2.93
CA LEU A 16 -31.92 -9.89 1.46
C LEU A 16 -30.76 -9.13 0.79
N THR A 17 -30.41 -7.95 1.28
CA THR A 17 -29.27 -7.17 0.79
C THR A 17 -27.94 -7.89 1.05
N LEU A 18 -27.76 -8.47 2.21
CA LEU A 18 -26.55 -9.24 2.53
C LEU A 18 -26.44 -10.46 1.61
N GLY A 19 -27.54 -11.21 1.43
CA GLY A 19 -27.58 -12.39 0.54
C GLY A 19 -27.24 -12.02 -0.90
N PHE A 20 -27.83 -10.96 -1.42
CA PHE A 20 -27.55 -10.46 -2.78
C PHE A 20 -26.09 -9.99 -2.92
N SER A 21 -25.57 -9.23 -1.95
CA SER A 21 -24.20 -8.73 -1.98
C SER A 21 -23.19 -9.89 -1.91
N LEU A 22 -23.42 -10.88 -1.05
CA LEU A 22 -22.55 -12.05 -0.95
C LEU A 22 -22.64 -12.91 -2.22
N PHE A 23 -23.82 -13.10 -2.78
CA PHE A 23 -24.00 -13.84 -4.03
C PHE A 23 -23.25 -13.15 -5.19
N TYR A 24 -23.44 -11.85 -5.36
CA TYR A 24 -22.82 -11.08 -6.42
C TYR A 24 -21.29 -11.05 -6.29
N LEU A 25 -20.79 -10.83 -5.07
CA LEU A 25 -19.36 -10.82 -4.79
C LEU A 25 -18.74 -12.21 -4.98
N SER A 26 -19.44 -13.26 -4.56
CA SER A 26 -18.99 -14.63 -4.79
C SER A 26 -18.93 -14.97 -6.28
N LEU A 27 -19.90 -14.53 -7.07
CA LEU A 27 -19.95 -14.76 -8.51
C LEU A 27 -18.78 -14.07 -9.21
N ILE A 28 -18.51 -12.80 -8.88
CA ILE A 28 -17.40 -12.02 -9.47
C ILE A 28 -16.03 -12.57 -9.07
N VAL A 29 -15.89 -13.06 -7.83
CA VAL A 29 -14.60 -13.55 -7.33
C VAL A 29 -14.39 -15.01 -7.65
N LEU A 30 -15.42 -15.86 -7.44
CA LEU A 30 -15.28 -17.31 -7.60
C LEU A 30 -15.17 -17.77 -9.05
N ILE A 31 -15.78 -17.06 -10.01
CA ILE A 31 -15.68 -17.46 -11.43
C ILE A 31 -14.22 -17.31 -11.93
N PRO A 32 -13.53 -16.17 -11.80
CA PRO A 32 -12.12 -16.07 -12.21
C PRO A 32 -11.20 -17.00 -11.42
N LEU A 33 -11.45 -17.15 -10.11
CA LEU A 33 -10.67 -18.06 -9.29
C LEU A 33 -10.85 -19.53 -9.70
N SER A 34 -12.08 -19.95 -9.98
CA SER A 34 -12.32 -21.33 -10.45
C SER A 34 -11.64 -21.61 -11.79
N GLY A 35 -11.65 -20.64 -12.71
CA GLY A 35 -10.91 -20.72 -13.97
C GLY A 35 -9.40 -20.93 -13.75
N LEU A 36 -8.82 -20.23 -12.77
CA LEU A 36 -7.41 -20.39 -12.38
C LEU A 36 -7.16 -21.81 -11.85
N PHE A 37 -8.01 -22.31 -10.93
CA PHE A 37 -7.87 -23.66 -10.38
C PHE A 37 -8.00 -24.74 -11.45
N VAL A 38 -8.98 -24.65 -12.34
CA VAL A 38 -9.17 -25.58 -13.44
C VAL A 38 -7.95 -25.60 -14.35
N LYS A 39 -7.40 -24.44 -14.71
CA LYS A 39 -6.21 -24.37 -15.56
C LYS A 39 -4.97 -24.90 -14.85
N THR A 40 -4.80 -24.61 -13.57
CA THR A 40 -3.66 -25.12 -12.80
C THR A 40 -3.73 -26.65 -12.65
N SER A 41 -4.93 -27.23 -12.49
CA SER A 41 -5.11 -28.68 -12.38
C SER A 41 -4.82 -29.45 -13.69
N THR A 42 -4.84 -28.77 -14.83
CA THR A 42 -4.49 -29.38 -16.14
C THR A 42 -2.98 -29.36 -16.43
N LEU A 43 -2.18 -28.64 -15.61
CA LEU A 43 -0.73 -28.59 -15.76
C LEU A 43 -0.09 -29.84 -15.14
N SER A 44 0.91 -30.38 -15.82
CA SER A 44 1.77 -31.41 -15.21
C SER A 44 2.66 -30.78 -14.12
N GLY A 45 3.07 -31.57 -13.12
CA GLY A 45 3.94 -31.06 -12.04
C GLY A 45 5.24 -30.44 -12.54
N GLU A 46 5.82 -30.97 -13.64
CA GLU A 46 7.01 -30.39 -14.27
C GLU A 46 6.72 -29.04 -14.92
N GLN A 47 5.61 -28.91 -15.63
CA GLN A 47 5.20 -27.63 -16.25
C GLN A 47 4.92 -26.57 -15.18
N PHE A 48 4.27 -26.95 -14.07
CA PHE A 48 4.04 -26.06 -12.95
C PHE A 48 5.36 -25.55 -12.37
N TRP A 49 6.34 -26.45 -12.16
CA TRP A 49 7.63 -26.06 -11.59
C TRP A 49 8.45 -25.19 -12.55
N THR A 50 8.44 -25.49 -13.85
CA THR A 50 9.14 -24.67 -14.85
C THR A 50 8.58 -23.25 -14.95
N LEU A 51 7.27 -23.06 -14.79
CA LEU A 51 6.66 -21.73 -14.74
C LEU A 51 7.15 -20.90 -13.56
N PHE A 52 7.36 -21.52 -12.40
CA PHE A 52 7.88 -20.80 -11.21
C PHE A 52 9.37 -20.49 -11.29
N THR A 53 10.13 -21.34 -11.97
CA THR A 53 11.59 -21.19 -12.14
C THR A 53 11.98 -20.46 -13.43
N ASP A 54 11.02 -20.03 -14.23
CA ASP A 54 11.28 -19.21 -15.42
C ASP A 54 12.05 -17.93 -15.02
N PRO A 55 13.16 -17.60 -15.68
CA PRO A 55 13.94 -16.40 -15.40
C PRO A 55 13.12 -15.11 -15.41
N ARG A 56 12.08 -15.04 -16.25
CA ARG A 56 11.16 -13.89 -16.32
C ARG A 56 10.27 -13.82 -15.08
N ALA A 57 9.77 -14.96 -14.59
CA ALA A 57 8.97 -15.03 -13.37
C ALA A 57 9.81 -14.63 -12.15
N ILE A 58 11.04 -15.15 -12.04
CA ILE A 58 11.98 -14.79 -10.97
C ILE A 58 12.28 -13.29 -10.98
N ALA A 59 12.59 -12.72 -12.15
CA ALA A 59 12.84 -11.28 -12.30
C ALA A 59 11.61 -10.45 -11.87
N SER A 60 10.39 -10.91 -12.20
CA SER A 60 9.15 -10.26 -11.80
C SER A 60 8.93 -10.32 -10.28
N TYR A 61 9.23 -11.44 -9.63
CA TYR A 61 9.16 -11.57 -8.17
C TYR A 61 10.19 -10.66 -7.48
N GLN A 62 11.43 -10.67 -7.95
CA GLN A 62 12.48 -9.79 -7.40
C GLN A 62 12.10 -8.32 -7.53
N LEU A 63 11.60 -7.91 -8.69
CA LEU A 63 11.14 -6.54 -8.90
C LEU A 63 9.95 -6.20 -7.99
N SER A 64 8.94 -7.07 -7.91
CA SER A 64 7.72 -6.83 -7.14
C SER A 64 8.01 -6.72 -5.65
N PHE A 65 8.69 -7.73 -5.08
CA PHE A 65 9.01 -7.73 -3.65
C PHE A 65 10.05 -6.67 -3.30
N GLY A 66 11.08 -6.51 -4.14
CA GLY A 66 12.14 -5.53 -3.93
C GLY A 66 11.61 -4.10 -3.99
N ALA A 67 10.82 -3.75 -5.01
CA ALA A 67 10.22 -2.43 -5.12
C ALA A 67 9.18 -2.17 -4.01
N SER A 68 8.39 -3.18 -3.63
CA SER A 68 7.42 -3.06 -2.53
C SER A 68 8.11 -2.84 -1.19
N LEU A 69 9.19 -3.58 -0.91
CA LEU A 69 9.95 -3.44 0.33
C LEU A 69 10.66 -2.09 0.39
N LEU A 70 11.35 -1.70 -0.68
CA LEU A 70 12.00 -0.38 -0.77
C LEU A 70 11.00 0.75 -0.64
N GLY A 71 9.87 0.69 -1.35
CA GLY A 71 8.80 1.68 -1.24
C GLY A 71 8.23 1.76 0.17
N ALA A 72 8.02 0.64 0.85
CA ALA A 72 7.54 0.61 2.22
C ALA A 72 8.55 1.20 3.21
N LEU A 73 9.84 0.95 3.04
CA LEU A 73 10.91 1.54 3.88
C LEU A 73 11.03 3.05 3.63
N ILE A 74 10.98 3.50 2.38
CA ILE A 74 10.95 4.93 2.03
C ILE A 74 9.73 5.59 2.67
N ASN A 75 8.56 4.98 2.58
CA ASN A 75 7.35 5.45 3.24
C ASN A 75 7.47 5.45 4.76
N GLY A 76 8.12 4.45 5.35
CA GLY A 76 8.42 4.40 6.77
C GLY A 76 9.21 5.63 7.23
N LEU A 77 10.25 5.99 6.48
CA LEU A 77 11.10 7.14 6.80
C LEU A 77 10.36 8.48 6.55
N PHE A 78 9.92 8.71 5.32
CA PHE A 78 9.31 9.99 4.95
C PHE A 78 7.92 10.17 5.55
N GLY A 79 7.12 9.10 5.63
CA GLY A 79 5.80 9.13 6.26
C GLY A 79 5.88 9.48 7.74
N SER A 80 6.88 8.96 8.47
CA SER A 80 7.11 9.33 9.87
C SER A 80 7.49 10.79 10.02
N ILE A 81 8.32 11.32 9.14
CA ILE A 81 8.71 12.73 9.15
C ILE A 81 7.49 13.61 8.87
N ILE A 82 6.68 13.26 7.87
CA ILE A 82 5.44 14.00 7.54
C ILE A 82 4.46 13.95 8.71
N ALA A 83 4.22 12.77 9.31
CA ALA A 83 3.36 12.63 10.48
C ALA A 83 3.86 13.48 11.64
N TRP A 84 5.17 13.47 11.90
CA TRP A 84 5.80 14.30 12.92
C TRP A 84 5.55 15.78 12.69
N VAL A 85 5.80 16.28 11.47
CA VAL A 85 5.60 17.68 11.11
C VAL A 85 4.13 18.08 11.25
N LEU A 86 3.22 17.22 10.76
CA LEU A 86 1.77 17.47 10.84
C LEU A 86 1.26 17.52 12.28
N VAL A 87 1.82 16.76 13.22
CA VAL A 87 1.35 16.74 14.61
C VAL A 87 2.01 17.85 15.44
N ARG A 88 3.32 17.99 15.32
CA ARG A 88 4.12 18.84 16.22
C ARG A 88 4.18 20.31 15.82
N TYR A 89 3.97 20.61 14.53
CA TYR A 89 4.10 21.97 14.03
C TYR A 89 2.75 22.55 13.60
N ARG A 90 2.54 23.82 13.90
CA ARG A 90 1.39 24.61 13.43
C ARG A 90 1.89 25.60 12.40
N PHE A 91 1.50 25.46 11.15
CA PHE A 91 1.87 26.33 10.06
C PHE A 91 0.69 26.55 9.10
N PRO A 92 0.66 27.68 8.37
CA PRO A 92 -0.36 27.89 7.35
C PRO A 92 -0.21 26.83 6.25
N GLY A 93 -1.33 26.23 5.81
CA GLY A 93 -1.29 25.15 4.80
C GLY A 93 -1.18 23.73 5.36
N ARG A 94 -1.13 23.54 6.70
CA ARG A 94 -1.14 22.20 7.32
C ARG A 94 -2.28 21.32 6.81
N SER A 95 -3.50 21.87 6.75
CA SER A 95 -4.69 21.16 6.26
C SER A 95 -4.56 20.75 4.80
N LEU A 96 -3.88 21.54 3.97
CA LEU A 96 -3.63 21.21 2.57
C LEU A 96 -2.66 20.03 2.45
N ILE A 97 -1.58 20.03 3.23
CA ILE A 97 -0.63 18.91 3.24
C ILE A 97 -1.29 17.63 3.76
N ASP A 98 -2.10 17.74 4.81
CA ASP A 98 -2.86 16.63 5.35
C ASP A 98 -3.83 16.04 4.31
N ALA A 99 -4.54 16.90 3.56
CA ALA A 99 -5.39 16.48 2.45
C ALA A 99 -4.61 15.87 1.28
N LEU A 100 -3.41 16.39 0.98
CA LEU A 100 -2.54 15.82 -0.06
C LEU A 100 -2.03 14.42 0.29
N VAL A 101 -1.80 14.15 1.58
CA VAL A 101 -1.46 12.80 2.05
C VAL A 101 -2.58 11.80 1.77
N ASP A 102 -3.85 12.23 1.85
CA ASP A 102 -5.00 11.37 1.58
C ASP A 102 -5.35 11.25 0.09
N LEU A 103 -4.74 12.06 -0.77
CA LEU A 103 -5.03 12.07 -2.21
C LEU A 103 -4.88 10.68 -2.87
N PRO A 104 -3.87 9.84 -2.53
CA PRO A 104 -3.77 8.49 -3.07
C PRO A 104 -4.94 7.57 -2.71
N PHE A 105 -5.66 7.82 -1.60
CA PHE A 105 -6.87 7.07 -1.26
C PHE A 105 -8.08 7.49 -2.10
N ALA A 106 -8.14 8.77 -2.46
CA ALA A 106 -9.24 9.31 -3.27
C ALA A 106 -9.13 8.96 -4.76
N LEU A 107 -7.91 8.69 -5.24
CA LEU A 107 -7.67 8.37 -6.65
C LEU A 107 -7.75 6.86 -6.90
N PRO A 108 -8.48 6.42 -7.94
CA PRO A 108 -8.35 5.06 -8.44
C PRO A 108 -6.90 4.77 -8.82
N THR A 109 -6.39 3.60 -8.45
CA THR A 109 -4.98 3.23 -8.67
C THR A 109 -4.55 3.31 -10.14
N ALA A 110 -5.46 3.00 -11.07
CA ALA A 110 -5.22 3.15 -12.51
C ALA A 110 -5.01 4.61 -12.91
N VAL A 111 -5.83 5.53 -12.38
CA VAL A 111 -5.71 6.97 -12.65
C VAL A 111 -4.41 7.52 -12.09
N ALA A 112 -4.05 7.13 -10.86
CA ALA A 112 -2.77 7.51 -10.25
C ALA A 112 -1.58 7.03 -11.11
N GLY A 113 -1.62 5.80 -11.62
CA GLY A 113 -0.58 5.26 -12.51
C GLY A 113 -0.44 6.03 -13.82
N ILE A 114 -1.56 6.35 -14.48
CA ILE A 114 -1.57 7.15 -15.73
C ILE A 114 -1.03 8.56 -15.47
N THR A 115 -1.48 9.20 -14.39
CA THR A 115 -1.04 10.56 -14.03
C THR A 115 0.46 10.61 -13.73
N LEU A 116 0.96 9.67 -12.92
CA LEU A 116 2.39 9.58 -12.63
C LEU A 116 3.20 9.33 -13.91
N THR A 117 2.74 8.44 -14.78
CA THR A 117 3.40 8.19 -16.06
C THR A 117 3.43 9.44 -16.92
N ALA A 118 2.34 10.21 -17.01
CA ALA A 118 2.30 11.46 -17.76
C ALA A 118 3.25 12.53 -17.18
N ILE A 119 3.35 12.64 -15.85
CA ILE A 119 4.23 13.60 -15.18
C ILE A 119 5.71 13.26 -15.39
N TYR A 120 6.05 11.96 -15.35
CA TYR A 120 7.44 11.48 -15.46
C TYR A 120 7.84 11.03 -16.86
N ALA A 121 6.96 11.13 -17.87
CA ALA A 121 7.31 10.92 -19.28
C ALA A 121 8.34 11.95 -19.74
N SER A 122 9.08 11.64 -20.82
CA SER A 122 10.14 12.51 -21.36
C SER A 122 9.64 13.93 -21.69
N ASN A 123 8.37 14.07 -22.07
CA ASN A 123 7.70 15.35 -22.33
C ASN A 123 6.90 15.87 -21.12
N GLY A 124 6.91 15.16 -20.00
CA GLY A 124 6.18 15.51 -18.77
C GLY A 124 6.86 16.63 -17.97
N TRP A 125 6.12 17.18 -17.00
CA TRP A 125 6.60 18.30 -16.18
C TRP A 125 7.89 17.98 -15.42
N ILE A 126 8.02 16.78 -14.88
CA ILE A 126 9.20 16.35 -14.11
C ILE A 126 10.15 15.59 -15.03
N GLY A 127 9.64 14.74 -15.92
CA GLY A 127 10.44 13.87 -16.77
C GLY A 127 11.44 14.66 -17.64
N ARG A 128 11.01 15.78 -18.23
CA ARG A 128 11.88 16.64 -19.06
C ARG A 128 13.11 17.19 -18.32
N TYR A 129 13.03 17.35 -16.99
CA TYR A 129 14.18 17.80 -16.18
C TYR A 129 15.09 16.66 -15.75
N LEU A 130 14.57 15.43 -15.69
CA LEU A 130 15.33 14.24 -15.32
C LEU A 130 16.04 13.61 -16.52
N GLU A 131 15.49 13.78 -17.73
CA GLU A 131 16.04 13.19 -18.96
C GLU A 131 17.48 13.64 -19.26
N PRO A 132 17.88 14.93 -19.08
CA PRO A 132 19.27 15.37 -19.29
C PRO A 132 20.27 14.68 -18.35
N PHE A 133 19.81 14.20 -17.18
CA PHE A 133 20.61 13.43 -16.22
C PHE A 133 20.63 11.93 -16.53
N GLY A 134 19.98 11.50 -17.61
CA GLY A 134 19.88 10.08 -18.00
C GLY A 134 18.91 9.27 -17.14
N ILE A 135 18.10 9.91 -16.27
CA ILE A 135 17.17 9.25 -15.37
C ILE A 135 15.81 9.15 -16.06
N LYS A 136 15.47 7.93 -16.51
CA LYS A 136 14.15 7.59 -17.04
C LYS A 136 13.32 6.94 -15.93
N VAL A 137 12.18 7.56 -15.60
CA VAL A 137 11.26 7.06 -14.56
C VAL A 137 10.06 6.34 -15.19
N ALA A 138 9.43 6.94 -16.20
CA ALA A 138 8.28 6.34 -16.86
C ALA A 138 8.64 4.99 -17.51
N PHE A 139 7.80 3.98 -17.30
CA PHE A 139 7.97 2.60 -17.83
C PHE A 139 9.26 1.89 -17.39
N THR A 140 9.81 2.26 -16.23
CA THR A 140 11.01 1.64 -15.65
C THR A 140 10.72 1.13 -14.23
N PRO A 141 11.58 0.28 -13.66
CA PRO A 141 11.48 -0.12 -12.24
C PRO A 141 11.43 1.06 -11.27
N LEU A 142 12.08 2.18 -11.60
CA LEU A 142 12.00 3.41 -10.82
C LEU A 142 10.60 4.01 -10.82
N GLY A 143 9.88 3.95 -11.94
CA GLY A 143 8.49 4.39 -12.02
C GLY A 143 7.56 3.55 -11.14
N VAL A 144 7.80 2.24 -11.08
CA VAL A 144 7.09 1.35 -10.17
C VAL A 144 7.34 1.74 -8.72
N LEU A 145 8.60 1.98 -8.34
CA LEU A 145 8.97 2.39 -6.99
C LEU A 145 8.30 3.72 -6.60
N VAL A 146 8.30 4.72 -7.49
CA VAL A 146 7.64 6.01 -7.27
C VAL A 146 6.13 5.82 -7.06
N ALA A 147 5.48 5.02 -7.90
CA ALA A 147 4.05 4.74 -7.79
C ALA A 147 3.71 4.03 -6.46
N LEU A 148 4.48 3.02 -6.07
CA LEU A 148 4.29 2.29 -4.82
C LEU A 148 4.54 3.17 -3.60
N THR A 149 5.54 4.06 -3.67
CA THR A 149 5.81 5.05 -2.61
C THR A 149 4.65 6.02 -2.48
N PHE A 150 4.14 6.55 -3.60
CA PHE A 150 2.99 7.46 -3.59
C PHE A 150 1.74 6.81 -2.97
N ILE A 151 1.40 5.58 -3.40
CA ILE A 151 0.21 4.86 -2.91
C ILE A 151 0.39 4.41 -1.46
N GLY A 152 1.61 4.09 -1.03
CA GLY A 152 1.91 3.57 0.31
C GLY A 152 2.05 4.65 1.39
N LEU A 153 2.35 5.90 1.02
CA LEU A 153 2.62 7.00 1.94
C LEU A 153 1.53 7.22 2.99
N PRO A 154 0.23 7.29 2.63
CA PRO A 154 -0.83 7.56 3.60
C PRO A 154 -0.95 6.48 4.66
N PHE A 155 -0.60 5.23 4.37
CA PHE A 155 -0.69 4.15 5.36
C PHE A 155 0.25 4.39 6.54
N VAL A 156 1.48 4.81 6.28
CA VAL A 156 2.44 5.12 7.35
C VAL A 156 2.02 6.38 8.10
N VAL A 157 1.66 7.43 7.38
CA VAL A 157 1.26 8.70 8.02
C VAL A 157 0.06 8.48 8.94
N ARG A 158 -0.98 7.77 8.48
CA ARG A 158 -2.22 7.56 9.23
C ARG A 158 -2.10 6.54 10.37
N THR A 159 -1.08 5.68 10.38
CA THR A 159 -0.79 4.82 11.53
C THR A 159 0.06 5.51 12.59
N VAL A 160 0.99 6.39 12.19
CA VAL A 160 1.91 7.08 13.09
C VAL A 160 1.28 8.33 13.71
N GLN A 161 0.45 9.06 12.94
CA GLN A 161 -0.14 10.33 13.35
C GLN A 161 -0.97 10.24 14.64
N PRO A 162 -1.89 9.26 14.83
CA PRO A 162 -2.65 9.14 16.08
C PRO A 162 -1.75 8.89 17.28
N VAL A 163 -0.78 8.01 17.18
CA VAL A 163 0.15 7.69 18.28
C VAL A 163 0.94 8.94 18.70
N LEU A 164 1.35 9.76 17.72
CA LEU A 164 1.99 11.05 18.02
C LEU A 164 1.05 12.07 18.67
N GLN A 165 -0.25 12.02 18.37
CA GLN A 165 -1.25 12.90 18.98
C GLN A 165 -1.54 12.48 20.41
N ASP A 166 -1.58 11.19 20.68
CA ASP A 166 -1.87 10.60 21.99
C ASP A 166 -0.65 10.60 22.92
N LEU A 167 0.53 10.94 22.41
CA LEU A 167 1.75 11.00 23.22
C LEU A 167 1.67 12.16 24.22
N ASP A 168 1.61 11.81 25.50
CA ASP A 168 1.50 12.77 26.57
C ASP A 168 2.77 13.65 26.68
N LYS A 169 2.57 14.96 26.63
CA LYS A 169 3.65 15.93 26.80
C LYS A 169 4.29 15.85 28.18
N GLU A 170 3.54 15.40 29.18
CA GLU A 170 4.00 15.23 30.55
C GLU A 170 5.17 14.26 30.63
N VAL A 171 5.20 13.21 29.80
CA VAL A 171 6.30 12.25 29.74
C VAL A 171 7.58 12.90 29.19
N GLU A 172 7.43 13.77 28.19
CA GLU A 172 8.57 14.52 27.62
C GLU A 172 9.10 15.57 28.63
N GLU A 173 8.20 16.24 29.34
CA GLU A 173 8.54 17.20 30.40
C GLU A 173 9.23 16.51 31.58
N ALA A 174 8.73 15.35 32.03
CA ALA A 174 9.37 14.54 33.05
C ALA A 174 10.79 14.10 32.66
N ALA A 175 10.98 13.67 31.42
CA ALA A 175 12.32 13.31 30.92
C ALA A 175 13.28 14.51 30.96
N THR A 176 12.78 15.72 30.59
CA THR A 176 13.61 16.94 30.66
C THR A 176 13.92 17.39 32.07
N THR A 177 13.01 17.22 33.05
CA THR A 177 13.25 17.50 34.44
C THR A 177 14.30 16.56 35.05
N LEU A 178 14.40 15.34 34.55
CA LEU A 178 15.45 14.37 34.91
C LEU A 178 16.80 14.64 34.22
N GLY A 179 16.90 15.75 33.46
CA GLY A 179 18.13 16.16 32.78
C GLY A 179 18.38 15.51 31.43
N ALA A 180 17.39 14.85 30.85
CA ALA A 180 17.52 14.25 29.50
C ALA A 180 17.65 15.33 28.42
N ASN A 181 18.62 15.17 27.52
CA ASN A 181 18.75 15.99 26.33
C ASN A 181 17.63 15.64 25.31
N ARG A 182 17.27 16.57 24.41
CA ARG A 182 16.24 16.37 23.36
C ARG A 182 16.45 15.09 22.57
N TRP A 183 17.69 14.73 22.25
CA TRP A 183 18.01 13.49 21.54
C TRP A 183 17.77 12.24 22.39
N GLN A 184 18.06 12.33 23.69
CA GLN A 184 17.81 11.24 24.64
C GLN A 184 16.31 11.03 24.82
N THR A 185 15.54 12.11 25.01
CA THR A 185 14.07 12.04 25.07
C THR A 185 13.47 11.46 23.79
N PHE A 186 13.93 11.91 22.62
CA PHE A 186 13.49 11.37 21.34
C PHE A 186 13.74 9.87 21.24
N ARG A 187 14.96 9.42 21.51
CA ARG A 187 15.37 8.02 21.35
C ARG A 187 14.82 7.11 22.44
N ALA A 188 14.72 7.56 23.68
CA ALA A 188 14.34 6.73 24.82
C ALA A 188 12.85 6.73 25.11
N VAL A 189 12.12 7.79 24.72
CA VAL A 189 10.69 7.95 24.98
C VAL A 189 9.88 7.85 23.70
N ILE A 190 10.17 8.71 22.74
CA ILE A 190 9.30 8.85 21.55
C ILE A 190 9.47 7.67 20.57
N VAL A 191 10.68 7.30 20.23
CA VAL A 191 10.94 6.22 19.26
C VAL A 191 10.37 4.88 19.70
N PRO A 192 10.53 4.41 20.95
CA PRO A 192 9.96 3.15 21.39
C PRO A 192 8.42 3.12 21.31
N GLU A 193 7.77 4.24 21.62
CA GLU A 193 6.29 4.37 21.54
C GLU A 193 5.81 4.34 20.10
N LEU A 194 6.55 4.97 19.18
CA LEU A 194 6.22 5.01 17.76
C LEU A 194 6.53 3.71 17.01
N TRP A 195 7.46 2.90 17.54
CA TRP A 195 7.98 1.73 16.82
C TRP A 195 6.90 0.73 16.39
N PRO A 196 5.92 0.34 17.24
CA PRO A 196 4.84 -0.57 16.84
C PRO A 196 3.96 0.02 15.73
N ALA A 197 3.61 1.32 15.83
CA ALA A 197 2.82 2.01 14.82
C ALA A 197 3.57 2.12 13.48
N LEU A 198 4.86 2.41 13.55
CA LEU A 198 5.73 2.50 12.38
C LEU A 198 5.84 1.14 11.67
N LEU A 199 6.07 0.06 12.41
CA LEU A 199 6.11 -1.29 11.84
C LEU A 199 4.77 -1.67 11.20
N THR A 200 3.66 -1.34 11.85
CA THR A 200 2.31 -1.58 11.31
C THR A 200 2.09 -0.79 10.01
N GLY A 201 2.48 0.48 9.98
CA GLY A 201 2.38 1.33 8.79
C GLY A 201 3.23 0.81 7.62
N ILE A 202 4.47 0.40 7.90
CA ILE A 202 5.36 -0.20 6.90
C ILE A 202 4.79 -1.53 6.39
N ALA A 203 4.29 -2.38 7.28
CA ALA A 203 3.68 -3.66 6.91
C ALA A 203 2.42 -3.45 6.04
N MET A 204 1.57 -2.48 6.38
CA MET A 204 0.39 -2.14 5.58
C MET A 204 0.77 -1.57 4.21
N ALA A 205 1.76 -0.68 4.14
CA ALA A 205 2.26 -0.14 2.88
C ALA A 205 2.85 -1.25 1.99
N PHE A 206 3.61 -2.16 2.58
CA PHE A 206 4.16 -3.33 1.89
C PHE A 206 3.05 -4.28 1.39
N ALA A 207 2.10 -4.63 2.26
CA ALA A 207 0.97 -5.51 1.90
C ALA A 207 0.15 -4.89 0.75
N ARG A 208 -0.12 -3.59 0.81
CA ARG A 208 -0.83 -2.87 -0.26
C ARG A 208 -0.08 -2.92 -1.58
N ALA A 209 1.24 -2.69 -1.55
CA ALA A 209 2.10 -2.77 -2.73
C ALA A 209 2.12 -4.19 -3.32
N ALA A 210 2.27 -5.21 -2.50
CA ALA A 210 2.25 -6.62 -2.91
C ALA A 210 0.89 -7.04 -3.48
N CYS A 211 -0.24 -6.62 -2.88
CA CYS A 211 -1.59 -6.90 -3.38
C CYS A 211 -1.85 -6.30 -4.77
N CYS A 212 -1.32 -5.13 -5.08
CA CYS A 212 -1.46 -4.53 -6.41
C CYS A 212 -0.86 -5.43 -7.50
N TRP A 213 0.26 -6.07 -7.22
CA TRP A 213 0.91 -7.01 -8.13
C TRP A 213 0.13 -8.33 -8.25
N ALA A 214 -0.37 -8.87 -7.16
CA ALA A 214 -1.18 -10.08 -7.18
C ALA A 214 -2.46 -9.87 -8.01
N ALA A 215 -3.14 -8.73 -7.84
CA ALA A 215 -4.32 -8.38 -8.63
C ALA A 215 -4.00 -8.22 -10.13
N ALA A 216 -2.89 -7.54 -10.47
CA ALA A 216 -2.45 -7.39 -11.85
C ALA A 216 -2.11 -8.75 -12.50
N PHE A 217 -1.45 -9.64 -11.74
CA PHE A 217 -1.10 -10.99 -12.22
C PHE A 217 -2.36 -11.84 -12.47
N VAL A 218 -3.33 -11.83 -11.56
CA VAL A 218 -4.61 -12.53 -11.74
C VAL A 218 -5.35 -11.98 -12.96
N LEU A 219 -5.36 -10.66 -13.14
CA LEU A 219 -6.02 -10.01 -14.26
C LEU A 219 -5.37 -10.37 -15.61
N LEU A 220 -4.04 -10.42 -15.66
CA LEU A 220 -3.29 -10.88 -16.84
C LEU A 220 -3.59 -12.34 -17.18
N LEU A 221 -3.68 -13.21 -16.16
CA LEU A 221 -4.05 -14.61 -16.36
C LEU A 221 -5.48 -14.74 -16.90
N VAL A 222 -6.41 -13.94 -16.39
CA VAL A 222 -7.80 -13.91 -16.87
C VAL A 222 -7.87 -13.41 -18.32
N ILE A 223 -7.17 -12.33 -18.66
CA ILE A 223 -7.12 -11.80 -20.02
C ILE A 223 -6.49 -12.82 -20.98
N SER A 224 -5.39 -13.43 -20.59
CA SER A 224 -4.74 -14.50 -21.35
C SER A 224 -5.67 -15.69 -21.60
N TRP A 225 -6.50 -16.02 -20.61
CA TRP A 225 -7.52 -17.07 -20.74
C TRP A 225 -8.58 -16.74 -21.79
N PHE A 226 -9.06 -15.49 -21.82
CA PHE A 226 -10.06 -15.02 -22.77
C PHE A 226 -9.48 -14.83 -24.20
N SER A 227 -8.22 -14.48 -24.34
CA SER A 227 -7.59 -14.22 -25.63
C SER A 227 -7.13 -15.48 -26.36
N GLY A 228 -7.19 -16.68 -25.75
CA GLY A 228 -6.85 -17.95 -26.39
C GLY A 228 -5.37 -18.10 -26.77
N SER A 229 -4.52 -17.17 -26.34
CA SER A 229 -3.09 -17.14 -26.69
C SER A 229 -2.24 -17.64 -25.52
N ILE A 230 -2.23 -18.95 -25.33
CA ILE A 230 -1.15 -19.72 -24.69
C ILE A 230 -1.06 -21.10 -25.35
#